data_dafc9510149a1d721584f9805fc14c5d
#
_entry.id   dafc9510149a1d721584f9805fc14c5d
#
_cell.length_a   1.000
_cell.length_b   1.000
_cell.length_c   1.000
_cell.angle_alpha   90.00
_cell.angle_beta   90.00
_cell.angle_gamma   90.00
#
_symmetry.space_group_name_H-M   'P 1'
#
loop_
_entity.id
_entity.type
_entity.pdbx_description
1 polymer ?
#
loop_
_entity_poly.entity_id
_entity_poly.type
_entity_poly.pdbx_seq_one_letter_code
_entity_poly.pdbx_strand_id
1 'polypeptide(L)'
;VRKTGLTAIVLRDDDELIEVKATDNNKDIILVTRDGQCIRFKETDVRSTGRASMGVRGMNLTDGDEVVAMQLNTQGDYLLVVSENGMGKRTAMSEFVVQNRGGKGVKCYKITEKTGNVVGAKAVNEENEIMMITTEGIIIRLQCADISVLGRITSGVKMINLTEGVTVASIAKVRDKDPEADTTTEKADGETGDNEEGSAEEAVTGSEEE
;
A
#
# COMPACT_ATOMS: atom_id res chain seq x y z
N VAL A 1 28.77 2.69 5.80
CA VAL A 1 27.53 2.76 4.99
C VAL A 1 27.78 3.77 3.87
N ARG A 2 27.62 3.35 2.60
CA ARG A 2 27.75 4.27 1.46
C ARG A 2 26.58 5.25 1.46
N LYS A 3 26.87 6.57 1.31
CA LYS A 3 25.84 7.63 1.25
C LYS A 3 24.98 7.56 -0.03
N THR A 4 25.53 7.03 -1.10
CA THR A 4 24.83 6.75 -2.37
C THR A 4 24.33 5.31 -2.32
N GLY A 5 23.06 5.07 -2.43
CA GLY A 5 22.47 3.74 -2.46
C GLY A 5 23.16 2.77 -3.48
N LEU A 6 22.65 1.58 -3.58
CA LEU A 6 23.10 0.57 -4.54
C LEU A 6 21.95 0.21 -5.47
N THR A 7 22.24 0.03 -6.77
CA THR A 7 21.27 -0.51 -7.72
C THR A 7 20.83 -1.90 -7.27
N ALA A 8 19.53 -2.10 -7.08
CA ALA A 8 18.95 -3.37 -6.67
C ALA A 8 18.46 -4.20 -7.85
N ILE A 9 18.06 -3.55 -8.94
CA ILE A 9 17.51 -4.17 -10.15
C ILE A 9 17.82 -3.26 -11.35
N VAL A 10 17.92 -3.82 -12.54
CA VAL A 10 17.98 -3.07 -13.81
C VAL A 10 16.59 -3.10 -14.44
N LEU A 11 15.99 -1.93 -14.65
CA LEU A 11 14.74 -1.78 -15.37
C LEU A 11 15.00 -1.59 -16.87
N ARG A 12 14.01 -1.91 -17.69
CA ARG A 12 13.99 -1.53 -19.11
C ARG A 12 13.58 -0.06 -19.22
N ASP A 13 13.75 0.54 -20.39
CA ASP A 13 13.56 1.99 -20.58
C ASP A 13 12.13 2.47 -20.28
N ASP A 14 11.15 1.62 -20.46
CA ASP A 14 9.72 1.86 -20.28
C ASP A 14 9.09 1.10 -19.09
N ASP A 15 9.91 0.48 -18.25
CA ASP A 15 9.47 -0.23 -17.04
C ASP A 15 9.56 0.64 -15.79
N GLU A 16 8.63 0.46 -14.86
CA GLU A 16 8.62 1.10 -13.55
C GLU A 16 8.62 0.08 -12.41
N LEU A 17 9.22 0.45 -11.29
CA LEU A 17 9.18 -0.35 -10.07
C LEU A 17 7.87 -0.07 -9.33
N ILE A 18 6.94 -1.02 -9.32
CA ILE A 18 5.62 -0.85 -8.72
C ILE A 18 5.57 -1.21 -7.22
N GLU A 19 6.32 -2.23 -6.79
CA GLU A 19 6.27 -2.70 -5.40
C GLU A 19 7.53 -3.48 -5.02
N VAL A 20 7.88 -3.45 -3.72
CA VAL A 20 8.94 -4.27 -3.11
C VAL A 20 8.40 -4.90 -1.84
N LYS A 21 8.56 -6.21 -1.68
CA LYS A 21 8.15 -6.96 -0.49
C LYS A 21 9.23 -7.92 -0.02
N ALA A 22 9.39 -8.01 1.30
CA ALA A 22 10.22 -9.06 1.89
C ALA A 22 9.45 -10.39 1.91
N THR A 23 10.13 -11.47 1.61
CA THR A 23 9.61 -12.83 1.59
C THR A 23 10.54 -13.80 2.33
N ASP A 24 10.07 -15.02 2.62
CA ASP A 24 10.75 -16.02 3.43
C ASP A 24 10.70 -17.44 2.84
N ASN A 25 10.40 -17.56 1.55
CA ASN A 25 10.22 -18.80 0.79
C ASN A 25 8.98 -19.64 1.16
N ASN A 26 8.04 -19.08 1.91
CA ASN A 26 6.80 -19.77 2.32
C ASN A 26 5.52 -19.11 1.80
N LYS A 27 5.64 -18.13 0.89
CA LYS A 27 4.51 -17.33 0.44
C LYS A 27 4.17 -17.59 -1.02
N ASP A 28 2.95 -17.26 -1.40
CA ASP A 28 2.58 -17.14 -2.80
C ASP A 28 2.52 -15.67 -3.19
N ILE A 29 3.04 -15.38 -4.37
CA ILE A 29 2.99 -14.06 -4.99
C ILE A 29 1.74 -13.98 -5.86
N ILE A 30 1.03 -12.85 -5.75
CA ILE A 30 -0.15 -12.55 -6.54
C ILE A 30 0.13 -11.28 -7.33
N LEU A 31 0.11 -11.37 -8.65
CA LEU A 31 0.19 -10.22 -9.55
C LEU A 31 -1.19 -9.92 -10.12
N VAL A 32 -1.55 -8.66 -10.18
CA VAL A 32 -2.82 -8.19 -10.75
C VAL A 32 -2.52 -7.18 -11.84
N THR A 33 -3.22 -7.30 -12.97
CA THR A 33 -3.03 -6.40 -14.11
C THR A 33 -4.15 -5.37 -14.22
N ARG A 34 -3.87 -4.32 -14.99
CA ARG A 34 -4.80 -3.25 -15.34
C ARG A 34 -6.06 -3.77 -16.02
N ASP A 35 -5.93 -4.78 -16.89
CA ASP A 35 -7.04 -5.41 -17.62
C ASP A 35 -7.79 -6.47 -16.80
N GLY A 36 -7.52 -6.57 -15.50
CA GLY A 36 -8.23 -7.43 -14.57
C GLY A 36 -7.86 -8.90 -14.67
N GLN A 37 -6.64 -9.21 -15.09
CA GLN A 37 -6.06 -10.54 -14.95
C GLN A 37 -5.28 -10.65 -13.63
N CYS A 38 -5.13 -11.88 -13.14
CA CYS A 38 -4.39 -12.16 -11.92
C CYS A 38 -3.70 -13.52 -12.04
N ILE A 39 -2.48 -13.61 -11.54
CA ILE A 39 -1.78 -14.88 -11.41
C ILE A 39 -1.29 -15.03 -9.97
N ARG A 40 -1.46 -16.24 -9.42
CA ARG A 40 -0.90 -16.63 -8.14
C ARG A 40 0.10 -17.76 -8.36
N PHE A 41 1.33 -17.60 -7.88
CA PHE A 41 2.38 -18.61 -8.00
C PHE A 41 3.26 -18.61 -6.74
N LYS A 42 4.00 -19.71 -6.53
CA LYS A 42 4.90 -19.82 -5.38
C LYS A 42 6.10 -18.90 -5.53
N GLU A 43 6.49 -18.22 -4.46
CA GLU A 43 7.71 -17.39 -4.48
C GLU A 43 8.97 -18.21 -4.81
N THR A 44 8.99 -19.49 -4.47
CA THR A 44 10.09 -20.41 -4.81
C THR A 44 10.26 -20.64 -6.32
N ASP A 45 9.27 -20.30 -7.14
CA ASP A 45 9.38 -20.28 -8.61
C ASP A 45 10.21 -19.10 -9.12
N VAL A 46 10.52 -18.12 -8.23
CA VAL A 46 11.37 -16.98 -8.51
C VAL A 46 12.77 -17.27 -8.02
N ARG A 47 13.70 -17.54 -8.94
CA ARG A 47 15.09 -17.74 -8.56
C ARG A 47 15.71 -16.47 -7.98
N SER A 48 16.55 -16.61 -6.98
CA SER A 48 17.39 -15.52 -6.49
C SER A 48 18.35 -15.04 -7.59
N THR A 49 18.43 -13.73 -7.78
CA THR A 49 19.26 -13.10 -8.80
C THR A 49 20.13 -12.00 -8.20
N GLY A 50 21.27 -11.72 -8.84
CA GLY A 50 22.15 -10.61 -8.44
C GLY A 50 21.54 -9.25 -8.76
N ARG A 51 22.12 -8.20 -8.17
CA ARG A 51 21.67 -6.81 -8.28
C ARG A 51 21.63 -6.23 -9.70
N ALA A 52 22.52 -6.68 -10.59
CA ALA A 52 22.57 -6.24 -11.98
C ALA A 52 21.67 -7.06 -12.92
N SER A 53 20.63 -7.69 -12.38
CA SER A 53 19.68 -8.51 -13.11
C SER A 53 18.38 -7.72 -13.39
N MET A 54 17.75 -8.01 -14.52
CA MET A 54 16.40 -7.51 -14.86
C MET A 54 15.27 -8.38 -14.28
N GLY A 55 15.61 -9.39 -13.44
CA GLY A 55 14.62 -10.28 -12.86
C GLY A 55 14.14 -11.39 -13.81
N VAL A 56 12.94 -11.90 -13.53
CA VAL A 56 12.28 -12.97 -14.29
C VAL A 56 10.84 -12.61 -14.56
N ARG A 57 10.29 -13.10 -15.66
CA ARG A 57 8.89 -12.86 -16.02
C ARG A 57 7.95 -13.42 -14.97
N GLY A 58 7.12 -12.57 -14.35
CA GLY A 58 6.08 -12.96 -13.40
C GLY A 58 4.83 -13.50 -14.07
N MET A 59 4.34 -12.79 -15.11
CA MET A 59 3.18 -13.23 -15.89
C MET A 59 3.35 -12.85 -17.38
N ASN A 60 2.54 -13.46 -18.22
CA ASN A 60 2.47 -13.15 -19.65
C ASN A 60 1.35 -12.17 -19.90
N LEU A 61 1.69 -10.91 -20.11
CA LEU A 61 0.74 -9.82 -20.36
C LEU A 61 0.22 -9.88 -21.80
N THR A 62 -1.03 -9.43 -21.98
CA THR A 62 -1.56 -9.05 -23.27
C THR A 62 -0.93 -7.74 -23.73
N ASP A 63 -0.97 -7.46 -25.03
CA ASP A 63 -0.45 -6.21 -25.57
C ASP A 63 -1.18 -5.00 -24.97
N GLY A 64 -0.43 -4.04 -24.47
CA GLY A 64 -0.94 -2.84 -23.78
C GLY A 64 -1.40 -3.03 -22.33
N ASP A 65 -1.35 -4.26 -21.76
CA ASP A 65 -1.66 -4.51 -20.36
C ASP A 65 -0.41 -4.32 -19.47
N GLU A 66 -0.60 -3.96 -18.22
CA GLU A 66 0.46 -3.72 -17.26
C GLU A 66 0.13 -4.31 -15.87
N VAL A 67 1.16 -4.64 -15.10
CA VAL A 67 0.98 -5.08 -13.71
C VAL A 67 0.78 -3.85 -12.82
N VAL A 68 -0.35 -3.78 -12.13
CA VAL A 68 -0.68 -2.64 -11.24
C VAL A 68 -0.55 -2.98 -9.76
N ALA A 69 -0.44 -4.25 -9.39
CA ALA A 69 -0.26 -4.64 -8.00
C ALA A 69 0.46 -5.98 -7.84
N MET A 70 1.27 -6.07 -6.77
CA MET A 70 1.84 -7.31 -6.26
C MET A 70 1.42 -7.50 -4.81
N GLN A 71 0.85 -8.67 -4.46
CA GLN A 71 0.43 -9.00 -3.11
C GLN A 71 0.98 -10.37 -2.69
N LEU A 72 1.01 -10.62 -1.38
CA LEU A 72 1.35 -11.92 -0.81
C LEU A 72 0.10 -12.54 -0.20
N ASN A 73 -0.10 -13.84 -0.37
CA ASN A 73 -1.26 -14.56 0.14
C ASN A 73 -1.41 -14.50 1.67
N THR A 74 -0.32 -14.24 2.39
CA THR A 74 -0.31 -14.14 3.86
C THR A 74 -0.72 -12.77 4.40
N GLN A 75 -0.97 -11.80 3.53
CA GLN A 75 -1.29 -10.42 3.91
C GLN A 75 -2.80 -10.17 4.11
N GLY A 76 -3.64 -11.18 3.85
CA GLY A 76 -5.09 -11.11 4.04
C GLY A 76 -5.83 -12.28 3.39
N ASP A 77 -7.03 -12.54 3.88
CA ASP A 77 -7.91 -13.62 3.42
C ASP A 77 -8.66 -13.29 2.14
N TYR A 78 -8.66 -11.99 1.76
CA TYR A 78 -9.34 -11.49 0.58
C TYR A 78 -8.38 -10.68 -0.30
N LEU A 79 -8.59 -10.78 -1.60
CA LEU A 79 -8.02 -9.85 -2.57
C LEU A 79 -9.06 -8.76 -2.86
N LEU A 80 -8.79 -7.55 -2.40
CA LEU A 80 -9.52 -6.35 -2.78
C LEU A 80 -8.99 -5.86 -4.13
N VAL A 81 -9.89 -5.60 -5.08
CA VAL A 81 -9.58 -5.01 -6.38
C VAL A 81 -10.45 -3.78 -6.57
N VAL A 82 -9.83 -2.67 -6.98
CA VAL A 82 -10.50 -1.38 -7.21
C VAL A 82 -10.19 -0.87 -8.60
N SER A 83 -11.19 -0.28 -9.26
CA SER A 83 -11.09 0.25 -10.62
C SER A 83 -11.20 1.78 -10.67
N GLU A 84 -10.82 2.35 -11.82
CA GLU A 84 -10.75 3.79 -12.11
C GLU A 84 -12.05 4.54 -11.73
N ASN A 85 -13.20 3.97 -12.04
CA ASN A 85 -14.50 4.61 -11.79
C ASN A 85 -15.07 4.31 -10.39
N GLY A 86 -14.21 3.95 -9.42
CA GLY A 86 -14.59 3.79 -8.02
C GLY A 86 -15.44 2.56 -7.73
N MET A 87 -15.38 1.56 -8.60
CA MET A 87 -15.98 0.25 -8.36
C MET A 87 -14.95 -0.68 -7.73
N GLY A 88 -15.38 -1.57 -6.85
CA GLY A 88 -14.47 -2.51 -6.21
C GLY A 88 -15.17 -3.68 -5.56
N LYS A 89 -14.39 -4.65 -5.13
CA LYS A 89 -14.88 -5.86 -4.45
C LYS A 89 -13.76 -6.55 -3.69
N ARG A 90 -14.13 -7.34 -2.72
CA ARG A 90 -13.26 -8.36 -2.12
C ARG A 90 -13.60 -9.72 -2.74
N THR A 91 -12.58 -10.52 -3.01
CA THR A 91 -12.74 -11.90 -3.46
C THR A 91 -11.89 -12.79 -2.55
N ALA A 92 -12.46 -13.90 -2.07
CA ALA A 92 -11.74 -14.81 -1.19
C ALA A 92 -10.44 -15.30 -1.83
N MET A 93 -9.34 -15.28 -1.08
CA MET A 93 -8.01 -15.68 -1.56
C MET A 93 -8.00 -17.13 -2.06
N SER A 94 -8.86 -17.97 -1.53
CA SER A 94 -9.04 -19.38 -1.94
C SER A 94 -9.55 -19.55 -3.36
N GLU A 95 -10.20 -18.53 -3.96
CA GLU A 95 -10.65 -18.58 -5.36
C GLU A 95 -9.49 -18.45 -6.38
N PHE A 96 -8.31 -18.02 -5.92
CA PHE A 96 -7.12 -17.87 -6.74
C PHE A 96 -6.22 -19.09 -6.57
N VAL A 97 -6.32 -20.04 -7.48
CA VAL A 97 -5.49 -21.25 -7.48
C VAL A 97 -4.05 -20.92 -7.82
N VAL A 98 -3.11 -21.65 -7.20
CA VAL A 98 -1.68 -21.54 -7.51
C VAL A 98 -1.42 -22.09 -8.92
N GLN A 99 -0.69 -21.34 -9.72
CA GLN A 99 -0.36 -21.66 -11.12
C GLN A 99 1.16 -21.60 -11.31
N ASN A 100 1.65 -22.06 -12.44
CA ASN A 100 3.03 -21.88 -12.84
C ASN A 100 3.29 -20.39 -13.17
N ARG A 101 4.41 -19.85 -12.67
CA ARG A 101 4.86 -18.48 -12.97
C ARG A 101 5.01 -18.28 -14.50
N GLY A 102 4.72 -17.07 -14.97
CA GLY A 102 4.88 -16.69 -16.39
C GLY A 102 3.70 -17.06 -17.27
N GLY A 103 2.61 -17.62 -16.69
CA GLY A 103 1.35 -17.87 -17.40
C GLY A 103 0.53 -16.58 -17.60
N LYS A 104 -0.60 -16.70 -18.32
CA LYS A 104 -1.55 -15.59 -18.54
C LYS A 104 -2.38 -15.26 -17.29
N GLY A 105 -2.44 -16.18 -16.33
CA GLY A 105 -3.28 -16.05 -15.15
C GLY A 105 -4.76 -16.33 -15.44
N VAL A 106 -5.61 -15.84 -14.54
CA VAL A 106 -7.07 -15.96 -14.58
C VAL A 106 -7.71 -14.59 -14.41
N LYS A 107 -8.92 -14.43 -14.92
CA LYS A 107 -9.69 -13.19 -14.72
C LYS A 107 -10.04 -13.01 -13.24
N CYS A 108 -9.65 -11.88 -12.65
CA CYS A 108 -9.96 -11.50 -11.28
C CYS A 108 -10.99 -10.36 -11.20
N TYR A 109 -11.15 -9.60 -12.29
CA TYR A 109 -12.08 -8.49 -12.36
C TYR A 109 -12.71 -8.43 -13.77
N LYS A 110 -14.00 -8.08 -13.84
CA LYS A 110 -14.70 -7.88 -15.11
C LYS A 110 -14.67 -6.39 -15.45
N ILE A 111 -13.80 -6.01 -16.38
CA ILE A 111 -13.74 -4.66 -16.95
C ILE A 111 -14.98 -4.39 -17.79
N THR A 112 -15.54 -3.20 -17.65
CA THR A 112 -16.65 -2.64 -18.42
C THR A 112 -16.44 -1.14 -18.56
N GLU A 113 -17.15 -0.47 -19.47
CA GLU A 113 -17.13 1.00 -19.57
C GLU A 113 -17.49 1.67 -18.23
N LYS A 114 -18.42 1.07 -17.46
CA LYS A 114 -18.83 1.57 -16.16
C LYS A 114 -17.72 1.51 -15.10
N THR A 115 -16.85 0.50 -15.16
CA THR A 115 -15.80 0.31 -14.15
C THR A 115 -14.52 1.06 -14.48
N GLY A 116 -14.18 1.19 -15.75
CA GLY A 116 -12.83 1.48 -16.17
C GLY A 116 -11.88 0.33 -15.83
N ASN A 117 -10.58 0.58 -15.96
CA ASN A 117 -9.53 -0.39 -15.70
C ASN A 117 -9.25 -0.55 -14.19
N VAL A 118 -8.54 -1.60 -13.82
CA VAL A 118 -8.06 -1.79 -12.45
C VAL A 118 -6.93 -0.80 -12.14
N VAL A 119 -7.05 -0.06 -11.04
CA VAL A 119 -6.00 0.86 -10.55
C VAL A 119 -5.15 0.25 -9.45
N GLY A 120 -5.64 -0.78 -8.79
CA GLY A 120 -4.87 -1.43 -7.73
C GLY A 120 -5.58 -2.59 -7.07
N ALA A 121 -4.79 -3.39 -6.36
CA ALA A 121 -5.30 -4.47 -5.54
C ALA A 121 -4.51 -4.56 -4.22
N LYS A 122 -5.18 -4.97 -3.15
CA LYS A 122 -4.58 -5.18 -1.83
C LYS A 122 -5.09 -6.47 -1.20
N ALA A 123 -4.20 -7.20 -0.56
CA ALA A 123 -4.61 -8.33 0.29
C ALA A 123 -5.08 -7.77 1.63
N VAL A 124 -6.32 -8.08 2.02
CA VAL A 124 -7.00 -7.48 3.18
C VAL A 124 -7.78 -8.53 3.98
N ASN A 125 -7.99 -8.22 5.26
CA ASN A 125 -8.95 -8.86 6.15
C ASN A 125 -10.12 -7.91 6.42
N GLU A 126 -11.14 -8.38 7.12
CA GLU A 126 -12.34 -7.57 7.41
C GLU A 126 -12.05 -6.37 8.33
N GLU A 127 -11.13 -6.55 9.29
CA GLU A 127 -10.71 -5.53 10.24
C GLU A 127 -9.83 -4.43 9.63
N ASN A 128 -9.33 -4.64 8.42
CA ASN A 128 -8.47 -3.64 7.79
C ASN A 128 -9.26 -2.47 7.22
N GLU A 129 -8.57 -1.37 7.07
CA GLU A 129 -9.06 -0.17 6.40
C GLU A 129 -8.24 0.15 5.18
N ILE A 130 -8.88 0.74 4.20
CA ILE A 130 -8.22 1.25 3.00
C ILE A 130 -8.47 2.75 2.84
N MET A 131 -7.51 3.42 2.23
CA MET A 131 -7.67 4.76 1.67
C MET A 131 -7.76 4.66 0.16
N MET A 132 -8.71 5.38 -0.42
CA MET A 132 -8.81 5.60 -1.86
C MET A 132 -8.47 7.06 -2.14
N ILE A 133 -7.62 7.30 -3.11
CA ILE A 133 -7.12 8.63 -3.49
C ILE A 133 -7.59 8.88 -4.92
N THR A 134 -8.27 10.01 -5.13
CA THR A 134 -8.73 10.41 -6.47
C THR A 134 -7.70 11.26 -7.19
N THR A 135 -7.88 11.44 -8.50
CA THR A 135 -7.04 12.31 -9.33
C THR A 135 -7.08 13.78 -8.91
N GLU A 136 -8.12 14.22 -8.18
CA GLU A 136 -8.22 15.56 -7.60
C GLU A 136 -7.64 15.66 -6.17
N GLY A 137 -7.05 14.58 -5.66
CA GLY A 137 -6.47 14.54 -4.32
C GLY A 137 -7.47 14.34 -3.19
N ILE A 138 -8.73 14.00 -3.48
CA ILE A 138 -9.70 13.62 -2.45
C ILE A 138 -9.30 12.26 -1.90
N ILE A 139 -9.23 12.16 -0.58
CA ILE A 139 -8.90 10.92 0.13
C ILE A 139 -10.12 10.49 0.91
N ILE A 140 -10.58 9.27 0.69
CA ILE A 140 -11.60 8.63 1.51
C ILE A 140 -11.03 7.38 2.19
N ARG A 141 -11.54 7.11 3.38
CA ARG A 141 -11.21 5.94 4.19
C ARG A 141 -12.42 5.03 4.31
N LEU A 142 -12.24 3.74 4.08
CA LEU A 142 -13.30 2.73 4.06
C LEU A 142 -12.89 1.53 4.91
N GLN A 143 -13.83 0.98 5.65
CA GLN A 143 -13.67 -0.32 6.31
C GLN A 143 -13.75 -1.43 5.27
N CYS A 144 -12.82 -2.39 5.31
CA CYS A 144 -12.88 -3.53 4.41
C CYS A 144 -14.13 -4.38 4.64
N ALA A 145 -14.62 -4.47 5.87
CA ALA A 145 -15.86 -5.18 6.21
C ALA A 145 -17.07 -4.72 5.39
N ASP A 146 -17.14 -3.43 5.06
CA ASP A 146 -18.27 -2.82 4.31
C ASP A 146 -18.21 -3.11 2.81
N ILE A 147 -17.09 -3.66 2.31
CA ILE A 147 -16.91 -3.96 0.89
C ILE A 147 -17.43 -5.36 0.62
N SER A 148 -18.32 -5.50 -0.37
CA SER A 148 -18.92 -6.77 -0.73
C SER A 148 -17.89 -7.84 -1.12
N VAL A 149 -18.09 -9.06 -0.64
CA VAL A 149 -17.35 -10.25 -1.07
C VAL A 149 -18.07 -10.84 -2.28
N LEU A 150 -17.38 -10.89 -3.41
CA LEU A 150 -17.93 -11.34 -4.70
C LEU A 150 -16.94 -12.26 -5.41
N GLY A 151 -17.46 -13.14 -6.26
CA GLY A 151 -16.66 -14.04 -7.08
C GLY A 151 -15.72 -13.32 -8.06
N ARG A 152 -14.70 -14.01 -8.53
CA ARG A 152 -13.63 -13.47 -9.39
C ARG A 152 -14.13 -12.72 -10.63
N ILE A 153 -15.14 -13.24 -11.33
CA ILE A 153 -15.59 -12.71 -12.64
C ILE A 153 -16.76 -11.75 -12.46
N THR A 154 -16.61 -10.75 -11.57
CA THR A 154 -17.60 -9.69 -11.35
C THR A 154 -16.96 -8.31 -11.45
N SER A 155 -17.77 -7.30 -11.71
CA SER A 155 -17.34 -5.88 -11.84
C SER A 155 -17.29 -5.15 -10.50
N GLY A 156 -17.60 -5.82 -9.40
CA GLY A 156 -17.68 -5.18 -8.08
C GLY A 156 -18.92 -4.32 -7.87
N VAL A 157 -18.88 -3.57 -6.77
CA VAL A 157 -19.90 -2.59 -6.36
C VAL A 157 -19.30 -1.19 -6.32
N LYS A 158 -20.15 -0.16 -6.33
CA LYS A 158 -19.68 1.22 -6.19
C LYS A 158 -19.20 1.45 -4.75
N MET A 159 -17.97 1.90 -4.61
CA MET A 159 -17.32 2.22 -3.33
C MET A 159 -17.29 3.73 -3.06
N ILE A 160 -17.24 4.55 -4.10
CA ILE A 160 -17.21 6.01 -4.04
C ILE A 160 -18.09 6.61 -5.15
N ASN A 161 -18.70 7.75 -4.87
CA ASN A 161 -19.34 8.60 -5.90
C ASN A 161 -18.31 9.59 -6.41
N LEU A 162 -17.93 9.45 -7.66
CA LEU A 162 -17.00 10.33 -8.36
C LEU A 162 -17.80 11.35 -9.18
N THR A 163 -17.30 12.57 -9.26
CA THR A 163 -17.77 13.59 -10.19
C THR A 163 -17.29 13.29 -11.61
N GLU A 164 -17.92 13.87 -12.60
CA GLU A 164 -17.53 13.66 -14.01
C GLU A 164 -16.07 14.05 -14.26
N GLY A 165 -15.32 13.19 -14.93
CA GLY A 165 -13.90 13.39 -15.22
C GLY A 165 -12.93 13.02 -14.08
N VAL A 166 -13.44 12.72 -12.88
CA VAL A 166 -12.60 12.30 -11.73
C VAL A 166 -12.51 10.79 -11.67
N THR A 167 -11.33 10.26 -11.45
CA THR A 167 -11.08 8.82 -11.28
C THR A 167 -10.34 8.52 -9.99
N VAL A 168 -10.33 7.26 -9.58
CA VAL A 168 -9.45 6.77 -8.53
C VAL A 168 -8.02 6.68 -9.09
N ALA A 169 -7.09 7.36 -8.44
CA ALA A 169 -5.68 7.37 -8.83
C ALA A 169 -4.90 6.24 -8.14
N SER A 170 -5.19 5.95 -6.88
CA SER A 170 -4.49 4.91 -6.12
C SER A 170 -5.27 4.44 -4.90
N ILE A 171 -4.83 3.31 -4.33
CA ILE A 171 -5.34 2.76 -3.07
C ILE A 171 -4.20 2.41 -2.13
N ALA A 172 -4.40 2.63 -0.84
CA ALA A 172 -3.46 2.26 0.20
C ALA A 172 -4.17 1.51 1.34
N LYS A 173 -3.55 0.46 1.87
CA LYS A 173 -4.00 -0.17 3.12
C LYS A 173 -3.51 0.70 4.28
N VAL A 174 -4.41 1.06 5.19
CA VAL A 174 -4.04 1.75 6.42
C VAL A 174 -3.24 0.77 7.28
N ARG A 175 -2.09 1.22 7.80
CA ARG A 175 -1.31 0.39 8.72
C ARG A 175 -2.07 0.27 10.03
N ASP A 176 -2.08 -0.93 10.59
CA ASP A 176 -2.53 -1.12 11.96
C ASP A 176 -1.64 -0.22 12.85
N LYS A 177 -2.23 0.48 13.81
CA LYS A 177 -1.46 1.28 14.77
C LYS A 177 -0.56 0.32 15.53
N ASP A 178 0.76 0.49 15.41
CA ASP A 178 1.70 -0.15 16.32
C ASP A 178 1.43 0.42 17.73
N PRO A 179 1.01 -0.40 18.71
CA PRO A 179 0.73 0.09 20.06
C PRO A 179 1.94 0.71 20.74
N GLU A 180 3.16 0.52 20.23
CA GLU A 180 4.41 1.08 20.74
C GLU A 180 4.80 2.44 20.12
N ALA A 181 4.16 2.87 19.02
CA ALA A 181 4.49 4.13 18.37
C ALA A 181 3.79 5.36 19.00
N ASP A 182 2.72 5.15 19.77
CA ASP A 182 1.97 6.24 20.43
C ASP A 182 2.61 6.73 21.74
N THR A 183 3.67 6.06 22.24
CA THR A 183 4.34 6.45 23.51
C THR A 183 5.49 7.45 23.34
N THR A 184 5.86 7.81 22.10
CA THR A 184 7.01 8.69 21.84
C THR A 184 6.64 10.12 21.43
N THR A 185 5.36 10.45 21.22
CA THR A 185 4.93 11.78 20.80
C THR A 185 4.31 12.65 21.90
N GLU A 186 4.09 12.12 23.12
CA GLU A 186 3.52 12.93 24.23
C GLU A 186 4.55 13.54 25.21
N LYS A 187 5.86 13.49 24.90
CA LYS A 187 6.90 14.06 25.79
C LYS A 187 7.71 15.23 25.17
N ALA A 188 7.16 15.92 24.19
CA ALA A 188 7.86 17.04 23.56
C ALA A 188 7.18 18.43 23.69
N ASP A 189 6.10 18.55 24.48
CA ASP A 189 5.50 19.85 24.75
C ASP A 189 5.34 20.05 26.28
N GLY A 190 6.32 20.70 26.91
CA GLY A 190 6.17 21.08 28.30
C GLY A 190 7.46 21.50 29.02
N GLU A 191 8.25 22.38 28.44
CA GLU A 191 9.19 23.22 29.18
C GLU A 191 9.47 24.52 28.40
N THR A 192 8.57 25.48 28.55
CA THR A 192 8.90 26.89 28.36
C THR A 192 9.17 27.48 29.74
N GLY A 193 10.45 27.70 30.02
CA GLY A 193 10.90 28.42 31.21
C GLY A 193 10.54 29.89 31.13
N ASP A 194 9.85 30.37 32.11
CA ASP A 194 9.75 31.78 32.41
C ASP A 194 11.03 32.24 33.14
N ASN A 195 11.80 33.07 32.43
CA ASN A 195 12.81 33.97 33.03
C ASN A 195 12.10 35.27 33.36
N GLU A 196 11.88 35.60 34.62
CA GLU A 196 11.68 36.96 35.03
C GLU A 196 12.91 37.47 35.77
N GLU A 197 13.47 38.53 35.20
CA GLU A 197 14.42 39.48 35.80
C GLU A 197 13.76 40.21 36.96
N GLY A 198 14.50 40.38 38.05
CA GLY A 198 14.11 41.21 39.16
C GLY A 198 15.34 41.79 39.85
N SER A 199 15.62 43.01 39.48
CA SER A 199 16.65 43.97 39.87
C SER A 199 16.95 44.10 41.35
N ALA A 200 18.23 44.43 41.56
CA ALA A 200 18.93 45.13 42.60
C ALA A 200 18.11 45.96 43.59
N GLU A 201 18.56 45.98 44.85
CA GLU A 201 18.90 47.21 45.56
C GLU A 201 19.68 46.95 46.88
N GLU A 202 20.62 47.84 47.11
CA GLU A 202 21.56 47.96 48.20
C GLU A 202 20.93 48.25 49.60
N ALA A 203 21.66 47.94 50.64
CA ALA A 203 21.98 48.81 51.74
C ALA A 203 22.60 48.00 52.90
N VAL A 204 23.86 48.12 53.16
CA VAL A 204 24.66 49.05 54.02
C VAL A 204 24.25 49.00 55.49
N THR A 205 25.34 48.92 56.28
CA THR A 205 25.53 49.23 57.77
C THR A 205 25.08 48.08 58.69
N GLY A 206 25.79 47.76 59.67
CA GLY A 206 26.99 48.26 60.31
C GLY A 206 27.15 47.59 61.65
N SER A 207 28.39 47.53 62.03
CA SER A 207 28.97 47.63 63.40
C SER A 207 28.38 46.80 64.54
N GLU A 208 29.27 46.14 65.15
CA GLU A 208 29.93 46.29 66.45
C GLU A 208 29.55 45.25 67.51
N GLU A 209 30.66 44.72 68.07
CA GLU A 209 30.96 44.39 69.46
C GLU A 209 30.15 43.24 70.10
N GLU A 210 30.82 42.25 70.61
CA GLU A 210 31.85 42.04 71.68
C GLU A 210 32.55 40.68 71.50
#